data_b3bdc3b8eb45651c1bb58639690c9aa5
#
_entry.id   b3bdc3b8eb45651c1bb58639690c9aa5
#
_cell.length_a   1.000
_cell.length_b   1.000
_cell.length_c   1.000
_cell.angle_alpha   90.00
_cell.angle_beta   90.00
_cell.angle_gamma   90.00
#
_symmetry.space_group_name_H-M   'P 1'
#
loop_
_entity.id
_entity.type
_entity.pdbx_description
1 polymer ?
#
loop_
_entity_poly.entity_id
_entity_poly.type
_entity_poly.pdbx_seq_one_letter_code
_entity_poly.pdbx_strand_id
1 'polypeptide(L)'
;MNDPVRFLNTLGQALSAMGLYGPKHPARERAVDAAYDQLLSVGKTDQQPNFSFLDEEVLYRQQVLRELRGWDWGRKLSKVGIQRMEFDEDVTREDFEGFLSQVHQQVHSGNPDTSEARQLRRPSIRFGAVSVRGTTAESAAEAVATATIAYTLGEEAGAVQWVHEQVRAGSLLDMAEAEGVVRSLSLAMHSESHIILPLLQLKSFDQYTTTHATNVAVLSMALAEFIGLGPREVREFGTAGLLHDLGKVRIPKEILTKPGAFTEQEVAIMRRHPVDGARLILEREKGLDLAAVVAYEHHLMLNGEGYPPLRYKRECHNASKLVHVCDVYDALCTNRPYRDAWMAEAALAYLEERAGLEFEPELVISFVSMMRDWSQQRVLFPPLEEEKTN
;
A
#
# COMPACT_ATOMS: atom_id res chain seq x y z
N MET A 1 15.26 -19.18 -13.36
CA MET A 1 15.48 -17.80 -12.90
C MET A 1 14.33 -17.00 -13.44
N ASN A 2 13.60 -16.29 -12.61
CA ASN A 2 12.38 -15.58 -12.99
C ASN A 2 12.71 -14.43 -13.95
N ASP A 3 11.94 -14.20 -15.02
CA ASP A 3 12.25 -13.19 -16.04
C ASP A 3 12.43 -11.77 -15.45
N PRO A 4 11.63 -11.31 -14.46
CA PRO A 4 11.85 -10.03 -13.80
C PRO A 4 13.21 -9.89 -13.08
N VAL A 5 13.71 -10.96 -12.46
CA VAL A 5 15.02 -10.97 -11.80
C VAL A 5 16.16 -10.86 -12.83
N ARG A 6 16.01 -11.54 -13.97
CA ARG A 6 16.99 -11.45 -15.08
C ARG A 6 17.03 -10.04 -15.65
N PHE A 7 15.88 -9.44 -15.89
CA PHE A 7 15.78 -8.08 -16.37
C PHE A 7 16.51 -7.10 -15.44
N LEU A 8 16.24 -7.12 -14.15
CA LEU A 8 16.88 -6.20 -13.21
C LEU A 8 18.41 -6.40 -13.11
N ASN A 9 18.87 -7.65 -13.16
CA ASN A 9 20.30 -7.93 -13.20
C ASN A 9 20.97 -7.39 -14.48
N THR A 10 20.36 -7.55 -15.65
CA THR A 10 20.88 -6.99 -16.91
C THR A 10 20.77 -5.47 -16.94
N LEU A 11 19.72 -4.89 -16.35
CA LEU A 11 19.58 -3.45 -16.15
C LEU A 11 20.76 -2.90 -15.31
N GLY A 12 21.08 -3.53 -14.18
CA GLY A 12 22.21 -3.15 -13.35
C GLY A 12 23.56 -3.29 -14.08
N GLN A 13 23.72 -4.32 -14.91
CA GLN A 13 24.90 -4.48 -15.77
C GLN A 13 25.01 -3.38 -16.82
N ALA A 14 23.90 -3.01 -17.48
CA ALA A 14 23.85 -1.91 -18.45
C ALA A 14 24.22 -0.57 -17.80
N LEU A 15 23.64 -0.25 -16.65
CA LEU A 15 23.97 0.96 -15.89
C LEU A 15 25.45 0.99 -15.45
N SER A 16 26.01 -0.15 -15.03
CA SER A 16 27.42 -0.27 -14.68
C SER A 16 28.32 -0.09 -15.91
N ALA A 17 27.95 -0.68 -17.05
CA ALA A 17 28.69 -0.53 -18.29
C ALA A 17 28.69 0.92 -18.80
N MET A 18 27.62 1.69 -18.56
CA MET A 18 27.54 3.10 -18.90
C MET A 18 28.50 3.96 -18.06
N GLY A 19 28.80 3.56 -16.83
CA GLY A 19 29.80 4.22 -15.98
C GLY A 19 31.24 3.92 -16.38
N LEU A 20 31.48 2.79 -17.03
CA LEU A 20 32.82 2.32 -17.39
C LEU A 20 33.23 2.66 -18.85
N TYR A 21 32.25 2.72 -19.74
CA TYR A 21 32.51 2.81 -21.18
C TYR A 21 31.77 3.98 -21.82
N GLY A 22 32.45 4.62 -22.78
CA GLY A 22 31.86 5.70 -23.57
C GLY A 22 30.67 5.24 -24.42
N PRO A 23 29.82 6.19 -24.92
CA PRO A 23 28.56 5.90 -25.59
C PRO A 23 28.62 4.92 -26.78
N LYS A 24 29.71 4.91 -27.53
CA LYS A 24 29.92 4.07 -28.74
C LYS A 24 30.74 2.80 -28.46
N HIS A 25 30.97 2.46 -27.20
CA HIS A 25 31.77 1.28 -26.88
C HIS A 25 30.95 -0.01 -27.03
N PRO A 26 31.44 -1.04 -27.76
CA PRO A 26 30.66 -2.27 -28.03
C PRO A 26 30.19 -3.01 -26.80
N ALA A 27 30.93 -2.93 -25.69
CA ALA A 27 30.50 -3.59 -24.41
C ALA A 27 29.27 -2.90 -23.79
N ARG A 28 29.19 -1.55 -23.92
CA ARG A 28 28.03 -0.78 -23.49
C ARG A 28 26.80 -1.13 -24.34
N GLU A 29 26.94 -1.12 -25.67
CA GLU A 29 25.85 -1.46 -26.59
C GLU A 29 25.30 -2.87 -26.30
N ARG A 30 26.19 -3.86 -26.18
CA ARG A 30 25.76 -5.23 -25.84
C ARG A 30 25.04 -5.33 -24.50
N ALA A 31 25.48 -4.60 -23.48
CA ALA A 31 24.84 -4.63 -22.18
C ALA A 31 23.44 -3.99 -22.21
N VAL A 32 23.28 -2.89 -22.94
CA VAL A 32 21.99 -2.21 -23.16
C VAL A 32 21.05 -3.12 -23.97
N ASP A 33 21.53 -3.75 -25.05
CA ASP A 33 20.73 -4.66 -25.85
C ASP A 33 20.26 -5.88 -25.03
N ALA A 34 21.15 -6.47 -24.24
CA ALA A 34 20.80 -7.57 -23.37
C ALA A 34 19.72 -7.20 -22.33
N ALA A 35 19.80 -6.00 -21.77
CA ALA A 35 18.78 -5.52 -20.84
C ALA A 35 17.44 -5.26 -21.54
N TYR A 36 17.46 -4.67 -22.73
CA TYR A 36 16.26 -4.43 -23.53
C TYR A 36 15.58 -5.75 -23.96
N ASP A 37 16.34 -6.75 -24.41
CA ASP A 37 15.79 -8.08 -24.73
C ASP A 37 15.11 -8.75 -23.55
N GLN A 38 15.67 -8.56 -22.34
CA GLN A 38 15.02 -9.07 -21.12
C GLN A 38 13.76 -8.30 -20.77
N LEU A 39 13.71 -6.97 -20.97
CA LEU A 39 12.48 -6.19 -20.81
C LEU A 39 11.38 -6.70 -21.76
N LEU A 40 11.71 -6.93 -23.03
CA LEU A 40 10.77 -7.50 -24.00
C LEU A 40 10.28 -8.92 -23.60
N SER A 41 11.14 -9.70 -22.94
CA SER A 41 10.75 -11.02 -22.43
C SER A 41 9.72 -10.89 -21.30
N VAL A 42 9.92 -9.97 -20.38
CA VAL A 42 8.96 -9.67 -19.31
C VAL A 42 7.65 -9.14 -19.90
N GLY A 43 7.72 -8.24 -20.88
CA GLY A 43 6.56 -7.65 -21.57
C GLY A 43 5.66 -8.67 -22.28
N LYS A 44 6.18 -9.84 -22.66
CA LYS A 44 5.36 -10.91 -23.26
C LYS A 44 4.37 -11.54 -22.26
N THR A 45 4.69 -11.51 -20.99
CA THR A 45 3.87 -12.09 -19.91
C THR A 45 3.13 -11.02 -19.12
N ASP A 46 3.57 -9.78 -19.22
CA ASP A 46 3.05 -8.64 -18.47
C ASP A 46 3.08 -7.37 -19.35
N GLN A 47 1.91 -6.88 -19.73
CA GLN A 47 1.79 -5.72 -20.62
C GLN A 47 2.30 -4.41 -20.00
N GLN A 48 2.34 -4.31 -18.67
CA GLN A 48 2.84 -3.14 -17.96
C GLN A 48 3.73 -3.54 -16.77
N PRO A 49 4.94 -4.07 -17.04
CA PRO A 49 5.84 -4.46 -15.97
C PRO A 49 6.20 -3.25 -15.08
N ASN A 50 6.05 -3.43 -13.78
CA ASN A 50 6.44 -2.42 -12.82
C ASN A 50 7.30 -3.01 -11.70
N PHE A 51 8.27 -2.20 -11.26
CA PHE A 51 9.24 -2.55 -10.24
C PHE A 51 9.27 -1.44 -9.19
N SER A 52 9.28 -1.83 -7.91
CA SER A 52 9.44 -0.87 -6.80
C SER A 52 10.68 -1.21 -5.98
N PHE A 53 11.38 -0.16 -5.53
CA PHE A 53 12.66 -0.25 -4.81
C PHE A 53 12.49 0.33 -3.41
N LEU A 54 12.60 -0.53 -2.40
CA LEU A 54 12.32 -0.24 -1.03
C LEU A 54 13.49 -0.66 -0.15
N ASP A 55 14.20 0.29 0.40
CA ASP A 55 15.35 0.03 1.27
C ASP A 55 16.30 -1.06 0.71
N GLU A 56 16.18 -2.29 1.18
CA GLU A 56 16.97 -3.44 0.73
C GLU A 56 16.17 -4.44 -0.13
N GLU A 57 14.93 -4.13 -0.46
CA GLU A 57 14.04 -5.04 -1.16
C GLU A 57 13.59 -4.50 -2.51
N VAL A 58 13.39 -5.41 -3.43
CA VAL A 58 12.89 -5.12 -4.78
C VAL A 58 11.60 -5.88 -4.97
N LEU A 59 10.56 -5.17 -5.41
CA LEU A 59 9.27 -5.76 -5.74
C LEU A 59 9.05 -5.71 -7.25
N TYR A 60 8.47 -6.78 -7.77
CA TYR A 60 7.89 -6.83 -9.11
C TYR A 60 6.37 -6.89 -8.96
N ARG A 61 5.69 -5.85 -9.44
CA ARG A 61 4.31 -5.59 -9.04
C ARG A 61 4.24 -5.49 -7.50
N GLN A 62 3.71 -6.51 -6.84
CA GLN A 62 3.56 -6.57 -5.38
C GLN A 62 4.34 -7.74 -4.76
N GLN A 63 5.03 -8.55 -5.59
CA GLN A 63 5.80 -9.70 -5.14
C GLN A 63 7.25 -9.32 -4.87
N VAL A 64 7.74 -9.65 -3.68
CA VAL A 64 9.15 -9.45 -3.33
C VAL A 64 10.03 -10.41 -4.13
N LEU A 65 10.97 -9.85 -4.86
CA LEU A 65 12.01 -10.63 -5.56
C LEU A 65 13.11 -11.01 -4.55
N ARG A 66 12.91 -12.13 -3.84
CA ARG A 66 13.81 -12.61 -2.77
C ARG A 66 15.26 -12.78 -3.24
N GLU A 67 15.45 -13.14 -4.51
CA GLU A 67 16.77 -13.32 -5.15
C GLU A 67 17.54 -11.99 -5.28
N LEU A 68 16.83 -10.84 -5.20
CA LEU A 68 17.41 -9.51 -5.28
C LEU A 68 17.48 -8.80 -3.91
N ARG A 69 17.32 -9.54 -2.82
CA ARG A 69 17.46 -8.97 -1.48
C ARG A 69 18.87 -8.39 -1.29
N GLY A 70 18.94 -7.11 -0.94
CA GLY A 70 20.21 -6.39 -0.82
C GLY A 70 20.91 -6.09 -2.15
N TRP A 71 20.18 -6.12 -3.27
CA TRP A 71 20.70 -5.77 -4.59
C TRP A 71 21.21 -4.33 -4.59
N ASP A 72 22.48 -4.16 -4.92
CA ASP A 72 23.19 -2.88 -4.78
C ASP A 72 22.57 -1.74 -5.61
N TRP A 73 22.07 -2.06 -6.79
CA TRP A 73 21.38 -1.09 -7.64
C TRP A 73 20.02 -0.66 -7.08
N GLY A 74 19.28 -1.55 -6.38
CA GLY A 74 18.04 -1.19 -5.70
C GLY A 74 18.26 -0.08 -4.68
N ARG A 75 19.30 -0.21 -3.85
CA ARG A 75 19.69 0.83 -2.89
C ARG A 75 20.15 2.13 -3.56
N LYS A 76 20.92 2.04 -4.66
CA LYS A 76 21.38 3.21 -5.42
C LYS A 76 20.22 3.99 -6.04
N LEU A 77 19.25 3.28 -6.62
CA LEU A 77 18.05 3.85 -7.23
C LEU A 77 17.15 4.53 -6.17
N SER A 78 16.83 3.83 -5.10
CA SER A 78 16.04 4.38 -3.98
C SER A 78 16.68 5.64 -3.40
N LYS A 79 18.01 5.65 -3.24
CA LYS A 79 18.76 6.77 -2.66
C LYS A 79 18.70 8.05 -3.49
N VAL A 80 18.52 7.94 -4.81
CA VAL A 80 18.37 9.10 -5.72
C VAL A 80 16.90 9.39 -6.06
N GLY A 81 15.96 8.82 -5.28
CA GLY A 81 14.53 9.08 -5.43
C GLY A 81 13.85 8.24 -6.52
N ILE A 82 14.49 7.22 -7.08
CA ILE A 82 13.86 6.30 -8.02
C ILE A 82 13.32 5.13 -7.21
N GLN A 83 12.06 5.27 -6.76
CA GLN A 83 11.37 4.28 -5.94
C GLN A 83 10.51 3.32 -6.76
N ARG A 84 10.15 3.71 -8.00
CA ARG A 84 9.36 2.88 -8.91
C ARG A 84 9.79 3.10 -10.36
N MET A 85 9.68 2.03 -11.18
CA MET A 85 9.85 2.03 -12.62
C MET A 85 8.69 1.29 -13.25
N GLU A 86 8.09 1.85 -14.30
CA GLU A 86 7.01 1.26 -15.09
C GLU A 86 7.35 1.33 -16.56
N PHE A 87 7.02 0.27 -17.29
CA PHE A 87 7.28 0.13 -18.71
C PHE A 87 5.98 -0.18 -19.44
N ASP A 88 5.67 0.56 -20.49
CA ASP A 88 4.52 0.27 -21.36
C ASP A 88 4.94 -0.76 -22.43
N GLU A 89 3.96 -1.39 -23.07
CA GLU A 89 4.20 -2.47 -24.07
C GLU A 89 4.89 -1.97 -25.35
N ASP A 90 4.85 -0.68 -25.63
CA ASP A 90 5.37 -0.03 -26.83
C ASP A 90 6.75 0.63 -26.63
N VAL A 91 7.46 0.31 -25.54
CA VAL A 91 8.82 0.80 -25.27
C VAL A 91 9.76 0.45 -26.42
N THR A 92 10.32 1.50 -27.04
CA THR A 92 11.34 1.30 -28.08
C THR A 92 12.75 1.17 -27.49
N ARG A 93 13.66 0.62 -28.29
CA ARG A 93 15.08 0.52 -27.91
C ARG A 93 15.70 1.90 -27.60
N GLU A 94 15.28 2.94 -28.35
CA GLU A 94 15.73 4.32 -28.16
C GLU A 94 15.20 4.93 -26.86
N ASP A 95 13.92 4.71 -26.54
CA ASP A 95 13.31 5.12 -25.27
C ASP A 95 14.03 4.48 -24.08
N PHE A 96 14.34 3.19 -24.19
CA PHE A 96 15.05 2.46 -23.15
C PHE A 96 16.48 2.96 -22.93
N GLU A 97 17.22 3.27 -24.00
CA GLU A 97 18.56 3.86 -23.88
C GLU A 97 18.52 5.27 -23.29
N GLY A 98 17.53 6.08 -23.67
CA GLY A 98 17.25 7.37 -23.08
C GLY A 98 16.99 7.29 -21.58
N PHE A 99 16.12 6.35 -21.18
CA PHE A 99 15.85 6.05 -19.79
C PHE A 99 17.11 5.66 -19.02
N LEU A 100 17.89 4.71 -19.51
CA LEU A 100 19.16 4.30 -18.88
C LEU A 100 20.11 5.48 -18.70
N SER A 101 20.19 6.37 -19.69
CA SER A 101 21.05 7.55 -19.64
C SER A 101 20.61 8.51 -18.53
N GLN A 102 19.32 8.75 -18.38
CA GLN A 102 18.76 9.57 -17.31
C GLN A 102 19.01 8.96 -15.94
N VAL A 103 18.72 7.67 -15.75
CA VAL A 103 18.97 6.95 -14.49
C VAL A 103 20.46 7.00 -14.13
N HIS A 104 21.33 6.73 -15.09
CA HIS A 104 22.79 6.79 -14.88
C HIS A 104 23.24 8.18 -14.45
N GLN A 105 22.77 9.24 -15.10
CA GLN A 105 23.08 10.62 -14.75
C GLN A 105 22.59 10.95 -13.33
N GLN A 106 21.37 10.58 -12.99
CA GLN A 106 20.77 10.83 -11.66
C GLN A 106 21.56 10.15 -10.55
N VAL A 107 21.96 8.89 -10.74
CA VAL A 107 22.78 8.13 -9.78
C VAL A 107 24.18 8.73 -9.60
N HIS A 108 24.77 9.32 -10.63
CA HIS A 108 26.13 9.88 -10.54
C HIS A 108 26.16 11.35 -10.11
N SER A 109 25.15 12.16 -10.45
CA SER A 109 25.09 13.57 -10.04
C SER A 109 24.61 13.77 -8.62
N GLY A 110 23.91 12.79 -8.04
CA GLY A 110 23.34 12.90 -6.70
C GLY A 110 22.25 13.96 -6.55
N ASN A 111 21.84 14.59 -7.65
CA ASN A 111 20.83 15.64 -7.68
C ASN A 111 19.67 15.17 -8.55
N PRO A 112 18.43 15.22 -8.12
CA PRO A 112 17.29 15.00 -9.00
C PRO A 112 17.25 16.17 -10.00
N ASP A 113 17.75 15.95 -11.23
CA ASP A 113 17.79 16.99 -12.24
C ASP A 113 16.40 17.22 -12.83
N THR A 114 15.83 18.38 -12.50
CA THR A 114 14.47 18.80 -12.87
C THR A 114 14.39 19.56 -14.20
N SER A 115 15.48 19.68 -14.96
CA SER A 115 15.55 20.73 -15.99
C SER A 115 15.39 20.30 -17.46
N GLU A 116 15.55 19.04 -17.85
CA GLU A 116 15.59 18.67 -19.29
C GLU A 116 14.45 17.79 -19.84
N ALA A 117 13.49 17.33 -19.06
CA ALA A 117 12.38 16.50 -19.56
C ALA A 117 11.23 17.29 -20.22
N ARG A 118 11.51 18.42 -20.86
CA ARG A 118 10.50 19.36 -21.39
C ARG A 118 9.89 19.02 -22.75
N GLN A 119 10.25 17.93 -23.40
CA GLN A 119 9.69 17.60 -24.72
C GLN A 119 9.65 16.10 -24.96
N LEU A 120 8.60 15.40 -24.51
CA LEU A 120 8.20 14.17 -25.20
C LEU A 120 6.75 13.80 -24.85
N ARG A 121 6.02 13.31 -25.86
CA ARG A 121 4.74 12.56 -25.79
C ARG A 121 4.78 11.61 -24.59
N ARG A 122 3.61 11.22 -24.04
CA ARG A 122 3.49 10.29 -22.89
C ARG A 122 4.67 9.33 -22.87
N PRO A 123 5.56 9.42 -21.87
CA PRO A 123 6.76 8.58 -21.89
C PRO A 123 6.35 7.13 -21.76
N SER A 124 6.83 6.28 -22.67
CA SER A 124 6.62 4.82 -22.63
C SER A 124 7.29 4.16 -21.41
N ILE A 125 8.18 4.90 -20.74
CA ILE A 125 8.84 4.49 -19.49
C ILE A 125 8.61 5.59 -18.44
N ARG A 126 8.05 5.21 -17.31
CA ARG A 126 7.84 6.09 -16.15
C ARG A 126 8.71 5.62 -15.00
N PHE A 127 9.42 6.53 -14.35
CA PHE A 127 10.26 6.21 -13.20
C PHE A 127 10.44 7.43 -12.29
N GLY A 128 10.67 7.21 -11.00
CA GLY A 128 10.89 8.28 -10.03
C GLY A 128 10.33 7.94 -8.65
N ALA A 129 10.07 9.00 -7.87
CA ALA A 129 9.42 8.87 -6.58
C ALA A 129 7.94 8.50 -6.74
N VAL A 130 7.43 7.70 -5.82
CA VAL A 130 6.01 7.38 -5.76
C VAL A 130 5.27 8.52 -5.09
N SER A 131 4.36 9.20 -5.79
CA SER A 131 3.48 10.21 -5.20
C SER A 131 2.01 9.87 -5.45
N VAL A 132 1.16 10.11 -4.45
CA VAL A 132 -0.29 9.94 -4.58
C VAL A 132 -0.87 11.22 -5.15
N ARG A 133 -1.22 11.22 -6.44
CA ARG A 133 -2.08 12.27 -7.00
C ARG A 133 -3.50 11.76 -7.08
N GLY A 134 -4.43 12.50 -6.48
CA GLY A 134 -5.85 12.37 -6.78
C GLY A 134 -6.07 12.54 -8.28
N THR A 135 -6.87 11.66 -8.86
CA THR A 135 -7.24 11.69 -10.29
C THR A 135 -7.90 13.00 -10.67
N THR A 136 -7.19 13.90 -11.33
CA THR A 136 -7.78 14.85 -12.29
C THR A 136 -6.82 15.00 -13.45
N ALA A 137 -7.29 14.59 -14.62
CA ALA A 137 -6.66 14.93 -15.89
C ALA A 137 -6.71 16.45 -16.09
N GLU A 138 -5.65 16.97 -16.72
CA GLU A 138 -5.53 18.30 -17.29
C GLU A 138 -4.96 19.42 -16.42
N SER A 139 -3.63 19.47 -16.33
CA SER A 139 -2.90 20.63 -16.82
C SER A 139 -1.57 20.16 -17.41
N ALA A 140 -1.59 19.93 -18.70
CA ALA A 140 -0.45 19.45 -19.50
C ALA A 140 0.64 20.53 -19.74
N ALA A 141 0.65 21.62 -18.97
CA ALA A 141 1.55 22.75 -19.20
C ALA A 141 2.68 22.91 -18.16
N GLU A 142 2.66 22.18 -17.06
CA GLU A 142 3.70 22.21 -16.03
C GLU A 142 4.08 20.83 -15.49
N ALA A 143 4.06 19.82 -16.32
CA ALA A 143 4.70 18.55 -16.02
C ALA A 143 6.21 18.76 -16.08
N VAL A 144 6.73 19.36 -15.04
CA VAL A 144 8.13 19.31 -14.72
C VAL A 144 8.51 17.86 -14.55
N ALA A 145 9.52 17.50 -15.20
CA ALA A 145 10.25 16.30 -15.36
C ALA A 145 10.80 15.63 -14.09
N THR A 146 10.02 15.44 -13.12
CA THR A 146 10.15 14.29 -12.25
C THR A 146 9.04 13.34 -12.69
N ALA A 147 9.42 12.18 -13.20
CA ALA A 147 8.46 11.13 -13.51
C ALA A 147 7.80 10.70 -12.20
N THR A 148 6.86 11.50 -11.76
CA THR A 148 6.03 11.19 -10.60
C THR A 148 5.02 10.17 -11.09
N ILE A 149 5.25 8.92 -10.77
CA ILE A 149 4.32 7.86 -11.07
C ILE A 149 3.11 8.11 -10.21
N ALA A 150 1.98 8.44 -10.82
CA ALA A 150 0.72 8.56 -10.13
C ALA A 150 0.35 7.18 -9.58
N TYR A 151 0.52 7.00 -8.29
CA TYR A 151 0.17 5.79 -7.60
C TYR A 151 -1.35 5.75 -7.39
N THR A 152 -2.03 4.77 -7.94
CA THR A 152 -3.45 4.55 -7.68
C THR A 152 -3.61 3.43 -6.68
N LEU A 153 -4.10 3.72 -5.49
CA LEU A 153 -4.42 2.72 -4.46
C LEU A 153 -5.43 1.65 -4.93
N GLY A 154 -5.97 1.81 -6.14
CA GLY A 154 -6.82 0.80 -6.77
C GLY A 154 -6.12 -0.53 -7.03
N GLU A 155 -4.79 -0.51 -7.25
CA GLU A 155 -4.00 -1.74 -7.43
C GLU A 155 -3.88 -2.50 -6.11
N GLU A 156 -3.65 -1.81 -5.01
CA GLU A 156 -3.55 -2.41 -3.68
C GLU A 156 -4.89 -2.98 -3.21
N ALA A 157 -5.99 -2.26 -3.44
CA ALA A 157 -7.32 -2.79 -3.16
C ALA A 157 -7.61 -4.05 -4.01
N GLY A 158 -7.16 -4.08 -5.26
CA GLY A 158 -7.23 -5.26 -6.13
C GLY A 158 -6.43 -6.44 -5.59
N ALA A 159 -5.22 -6.20 -5.08
CA ALA A 159 -4.40 -7.24 -4.47
C ALA A 159 -5.00 -7.78 -3.17
N VAL A 160 -5.53 -6.91 -2.32
CA VAL A 160 -6.26 -7.33 -1.11
C VAL A 160 -7.49 -8.17 -1.47
N GLN A 161 -8.23 -7.77 -2.50
CA GLN A 161 -9.36 -8.55 -3.01
C GLN A 161 -8.90 -9.94 -3.47
N TRP A 162 -7.83 -10.00 -4.24
CA TRP A 162 -7.26 -11.27 -4.72
C TRP A 162 -6.84 -12.18 -3.56
N VAL A 163 -6.17 -11.64 -2.52
CA VAL A 163 -5.82 -12.39 -1.30
C VAL A 163 -7.07 -12.97 -0.64
N HIS A 164 -8.13 -12.20 -0.48
CA HIS A 164 -9.39 -12.66 0.11
C HIS A 164 -10.05 -13.75 -0.74
N GLU A 165 -10.03 -13.61 -2.07
CA GLU A 165 -10.59 -14.61 -3.00
C GLU A 165 -9.81 -15.92 -2.96
N GLN A 166 -8.47 -15.87 -2.92
CA GLN A 166 -7.61 -17.05 -2.79
C GLN A 166 -7.91 -17.80 -1.48
N VAL A 167 -7.98 -17.09 -0.36
CA VAL A 167 -8.31 -17.70 0.94
C VAL A 167 -9.72 -18.30 0.93
N ARG A 168 -10.70 -17.62 0.31
CA ARG A 168 -12.08 -18.13 0.14
C ARG A 168 -12.12 -19.39 -0.72
N ALA A 169 -11.31 -19.47 -1.77
CA ALA A 169 -11.16 -20.64 -2.62
C ALA A 169 -10.43 -21.81 -1.93
N GLY A 170 -9.97 -21.64 -0.70
CA GLY A 170 -9.23 -22.64 0.08
C GLY A 170 -7.73 -22.66 -0.20
N SER A 171 -7.22 -21.71 -0.96
CA SER A 171 -5.78 -21.52 -1.17
C SER A 171 -5.10 -21.06 0.14
N LEU A 172 -3.80 -21.29 0.21
CA LEU A 172 -2.98 -20.76 1.30
C LEU A 172 -2.95 -19.23 1.21
N LEU A 173 -3.00 -18.55 2.35
CA LEU A 173 -2.72 -17.10 2.41
C LEU A 173 -1.28 -16.88 1.93
N ASP A 174 -1.10 -16.14 0.84
CA ASP A 174 0.23 -15.73 0.41
C ASP A 174 0.64 -14.47 1.17
N MET A 175 1.55 -14.68 2.12
CA MET A 175 2.05 -13.61 2.99
C MET A 175 2.95 -12.62 2.27
N ALA A 176 3.70 -13.09 1.30
CA ALA A 176 4.53 -12.20 0.50
C ALA A 176 3.67 -11.16 -0.23
N GLU A 177 2.46 -11.54 -0.62
CA GLU A 177 1.46 -10.65 -1.21
C GLU A 177 0.97 -9.61 -0.21
N ALA A 178 0.52 -10.04 0.99
CA ALA A 178 0.03 -9.12 2.03
C ALA A 178 1.14 -8.15 2.50
N GLU A 179 2.35 -8.65 2.71
CA GLU A 179 3.51 -7.82 3.03
C GLU A 179 3.87 -6.87 1.87
N GLY A 180 3.77 -7.32 0.62
CA GLY A 180 3.98 -6.52 -0.58
C GLY A 180 3.01 -5.32 -0.63
N VAL A 181 1.73 -5.57 -0.37
CA VAL A 181 0.70 -4.51 -0.27
C VAL A 181 1.06 -3.50 0.82
N VAL A 182 1.36 -3.97 2.04
CA VAL A 182 1.70 -3.07 3.16
C VAL A 182 2.93 -2.23 2.88
N ARG A 183 3.95 -2.80 2.24
CA ARG A 183 5.15 -2.05 1.82
C ARG A 183 4.82 -1.00 0.78
N SER A 184 4.01 -1.34 -0.21
CA SER A 184 3.54 -0.43 -1.23
C SER A 184 2.76 0.74 -0.61
N LEU A 185 1.85 0.46 0.33
CA LEU A 185 1.11 1.48 1.08
C LEU A 185 2.04 2.36 1.94
N SER A 186 3.04 1.76 2.59
CA SER A 186 4.04 2.50 3.37
C SER A 186 4.84 3.48 2.51
N LEU A 187 5.17 3.10 1.27
CA LEU A 187 5.80 4.02 0.31
C LEU A 187 4.88 5.16 -0.08
N ALA A 188 3.62 4.84 -0.40
CA ALA A 188 2.64 5.85 -0.78
C ALA A 188 2.47 6.92 0.32
N MET A 189 2.54 6.52 1.59
CA MET A 189 2.47 7.44 2.73
C MET A 189 3.66 8.39 2.82
N HIS A 190 4.85 7.99 2.34
CA HIS A 190 6.10 8.76 2.47
C HIS A 190 6.57 9.38 1.15
N SER A 191 5.73 9.39 0.12
CA SER A 191 6.11 9.84 -1.23
C SER A 191 6.41 11.34 -1.34
N GLU A 192 6.04 12.12 -0.35
CA GLU A 192 6.35 13.55 -0.23
C GLU A 192 6.98 13.85 1.13
N SER A 193 7.53 15.05 1.31
CA SER A 193 8.15 15.48 2.58
C SER A 193 7.21 15.49 3.79
N HIS A 194 5.93 15.16 3.58
CA HIS A 194 4.89 15.05 4.60
C HIS A 194 4.17 13.72 4.46
N ILE A 195 3.74 13.14 5.58
CA ILE A 195 2.92 11.94 5.59
C ILE A 195 1.56 12.26 4.95
N ILE A 196 1.24 11.57 3.86
CA ILE A 196 -0.07 11.65 3.23
C ILE A 196 -0.84 10.40 3.63
N LEU A 197 -2.10 10.58 4.08
CA LEU A 197 -3.00 9.45 4.35
C LEU A 197 -3.79 9.12 3.08
N PRO A 198 -3.34 8.14 2.30
CA PRO A 198 -4.02 7.75 1.07
C PRO A 198 -5.24 6.88 1.40
N LEU A 199 -6.35 7.49 1.83
CA LEU A 199 -7.58 6.77 2.12
C LEU A 199 -8.41 6.58 0.85
N LEU A 200 -8.84 5.34 0.62
CA LEU A 200 -9.72 4.99 -0.48
C LEU A 200 -11.16 5.41 -0.18
N GLN A 201 -11.78 6.08 -1.15
CA GLN A 201 -13.22 6.32 -1.12
C GLN A 201 -13.94 5.19 -1.87
N LEU A 202 -15.00 4.65 -1.28
CA LEU A 202 -15.82 3.61 -1.90
C LEU A 202 -16.47 4.12 -3.18
N LYS A 203 -16.18 3.45 -4.31
CA LYS A 203 -16.89 3.63 -5.57
C LYS A 203 -18.06 2.64 -5.75
N SER A 204 -18.00 1.49 -5.05
CA SER A 204 -19.05 0.47 -5.11
C SER A 204 -19.09 -0.39 -3.85
N PHE A 205 -20.25 -0.99 -3.57
CA PHE A 205 -20.48 -1.82 -2.38
C PHE A 205 -19.69 -3.14 -2.38
N ASP A 206 -19.46 -3.76 -3.53
CA ASP A 206 -18.73 -5.03 -3.64
C ASP A 206 -17.26 -4.91 -3.22
N GLN A 207 -16.70 -3.70 -3.20
CA GLN A 207 -15.32 -3.41 -2.79
C GLN A 207 -15.19 -3.04 -1.30
N TYR A 208 -16.29 -3.07 -0.52
CA TYR A 208 -16.30 -2.59 0.86
C TYR A 208 -15.22 -3.22 1.74
N THR A 209 -15.15 -4.56 1.78
CA THR A 209 -14.24 -5.26 2.70
C THR A 209 -12.78 -5.00 2.38
N THR A 210 -12.42 -4.93 1.11
CA THR A 210 -11.03 -4.70 0.66
C THR A 210 -10.59 -3.26 0.85
N THR A 211 -11.45 -2.31 0.50
CA THR A 211 -11.20 -0.87 0.72
C THR A 211 -11.03 -0.56 2.21
N HIS A 212 -11.92 -1.10 3.04
CA HIS A 212 -11.87 -0.96 4.48
C HIS A 212 -10.55 -1.55 5.06
N ALA A 213 -10.19 -2.77 4.69
CA ALA A 213 -8.95 -3.40 5.14
C ALA A 213 -7.70 -2.58 4.75
N THR A 214 -7.69 -2.02 3.53
CA THR A 214 -6.61 -1.14 3.06
C THR A 214 -6.56 0.16 3.88
N ASN A 215 -7.69 0.80 4.11
CA ASN A 215 -7.77 2.03 4.91
C ASN A 215 -7.32 1.79 6.36
N VAL A 216 -7.76 0.70 6.97
CA VAL A 216 -7.35 0.32 8.34
C VAL A 216 -5.84 0.06 8.40
N ALA A 217 -5.25 -0.58 7.39
CA ALA A 217 -3.80 -0.76 7.30
C ALA A 217 -3.06 0.59 7.26
N VAL A 218 -3.50 1.52 6.40
CA VAL A 218 -2.91 2.86 6.27
C VAL A 218 -3.03 3.64 7.57
N LEU A 219 -4.22 3.69 8.17
CA LEU A 219 -4.45 4.38 9.44
C LEU A 219 -3.62 3.79 10.58
N SER A 220 -3.50 2.46 10.63
CA SER A 220 -2.69 1.77 11.65
C SER A 220 -1.21 2.06 11.50
N MET A 221 -0.68 2.10 10.28
CA MET A 221 0.70 2.50 10.02
C MET A 221 0.94 3.97 10.41
N ALA A 222 0.05 4.87 9.99
CA ALA A 222 0.16 6.28 10.28
C ALA A 222 0.15 6.56 11.80
N LEU A 223 -0.77 5.93 12.53
CA LEU A 223 -0.83 6.09 13.99
C LEU A 223 0.39 5.47 14.67
N ALA A 224 0.84 4.31 14.24
CA ALA A 224 2.05 3.66 14.76
C ALA A 224 3.29 4.56 14.59
N GLU A 225 3.43 5.19 13.43
CA GLU A 225 4.51 6.15 13.17
C GLU A 225 4.35 7.44 13.99
N PHE A 226 3.14 7.98 14.07
CA PHE A 226 2.84 9.18 14.84
C PHE A 226 3.20 9.04 16.33
N ILE A 227 2.99 7.85 16.90
CA ILE A 227 3.39 7.54 18.29
C ILE A 227 4.86 7.13 18.42
N GLY A 228 5.65 7.20 17.33
CA GLY A 228 7.11 7.03 17.35
C GLY A 228 7.61 5.59 17.23
N LEU A 229 6.82 4.66 16.71
CA LEU A 229 7.28 3.29 16.44
C LEU A 229 8.25 3.25 15.25
N GLY A 230 9.14 2.27 15.27
CA GLY A 230 10.12 2.10 14.18
C GLY A 230 9.51 1.55 12.88
N PRO A 231 10.21 1.70 11.73
CA PRO A 231 9.66 1.31 10.41
C PRO A 231 9.24 -0.16 10.31
N ARG A 232 9.89 -1.05 11.04
CA ARG A 232 9.53 -2.46 11.09
C ARG A 232 8.19 -2.66 11.80
N GLU A 233 8.03 -2.09 12.99
CA GLU A 233 6.81 -2.19 13.78
C GLU A 233 5.64 -1.54 13.03
N VAL A 234 5.86 -0.38 12.40
CA VAL A 234 4.86 0.30 11.55
C VAL A 234 4.30 -0.67 10.49
N ARG A 235 5.17 -1.40 9.78
CA ARG A 235 4.73 -2.39 8.79
C ARG A 235 4.02 -3.59 9.43
N GLU A 236 4.48 -4.07 10.59
CA GLU A 236 3.82 -5.15 11.32
C GLU A 236 2.39 -4.74 11.73
N PHE A 237 2.18 -3.50 12.16
CA PHE A 237 0.85 -2.94 12.46
C PHE A 237 0.00 -2.77 11.19
N GLY A 238 0.60 -2.34 10.07
CA GLY A 238 -0.07 -2.29 8.78
C GLY A 238 -0.56 -3.66 8.32
N THR A 239 0.28 -4.69 8.44
CA THR A 239 -0.09 -6.09 8.12
C THR A 239 -1.22 -6.58 9.03
N ALA A 240 -1.15 -6.26 10.30
CA ALA A 240 -2.21 -6.61 11.26
C ALA A 240 -3.54 -5.91 10.91
N GLY A 241 -3.50 -4.62 10.57
CA GLY A 241 -4.65 -3.86 10.10
C GLY A 241 -5.23 -4.40 8.79
N LEU A 242 -4.37 -4.81 7.84
CA LEU A 242 -4.80 -5.40 6.57
C LEU A 242 -5.55 -6.72 6.75
N LEU A 243 -5.12 -7.54 7.69
CA LEU A 243 -5.60 -8.90 7.90
C LEU A 243 -6.61 -9.04 9.05
N HIS A 244 -6.94 -7.95 9.79
CA HIS A 244 -7.80 -8.02 10.97
C HIS A 244 -9.13 -8.72 10.70
N ASP A 245 -9.70 -8.46 9.55
CA ASP A 245 -11.02 -8.92 9.10
C ASP A 245 -10.97 -10.15 8.17
N LEU A 246 -9.82 -10.80 7.98
CA LEU A 246 -9.66 -11.93 7.06
C LEU A 246 -10.68 -13.04 7.29
N GLY A 247 -11.09 -13.25 8.54
CA GLY A 247 -12.09 -14.26 8.88
C GLY A 247 -13.48 -14.06 8.25
N LYS A 248 -13.78 -12.86 7.73
CA LYS A 248 -15.02 -12.59 7.00
C LYS A 248 -15.14 -13.40 5.70
N VAL A 249 -14.05 -13.95 5.18
CA VAL A 249 -14.10 -14.88 4.03
C VAL A 249 -14.92 -16.13 4.32
N ARG A 250 -15.09 -16.50 5.60
CA ARG A 250 -15.91 -17.65 6.03
C ARG A 250 -17.37 -17.29 6.33
N ILE A 251 -17.73 -16.02 6.26
CA ILE A 251 -19.11 -15.58 6.47
C ILE A 251 -19.87 -15.72 5.14
N PRO A 252 -21.09 -16.29 5.13
CA PRO A 252 -21.94 -16.36 3.95
C PRO A 252 -22.17 -14.97 3.32
N LYS A 253 -22.09 -14.89 2.00
CA LYS A 253 -22.22 -13.60 1.25
C LYS A 253 -23.56 -12.93 1.55
N GLU A 254 -24.61 -13.72 1.71
CA GLU A 254 -25.98 -13.26 2.00
C GLU A 254 -26.06 -12.51 3.34
N ILE A 255 -25.20 -12.88 4.31
CA ILE A 255 -25.11 -12.18 5.59
C ILE A 255 -24.26 -10.92 5.44
N LEU A 256 -23.08 -11.04 4.78
CA LEU A 256 -22.17 -9.89 4.58
C LEU A 256 -22.83 -8.73 3.85
N THR A 257 -23.66 -9.03 2.86
CA THR A 257 -24.29 -8.02 1.97
C THR A 257 -25.75 -7.73 2.33
N LYS A 258 -26.24 -8.20 3.48
CA LYS A 258 -27.62 -8.04 3.88
C LYS A 258 -27.99 -6.56 4.08
N PRO A 259 -28.99 -6.06 3.37
CA PRO A 259 -29.52 -4.73 3.62
C PRO A 259 -30.41 -4.77 4.88
N GLY A 260 -29.96 -4.15 5.97
CA GLY A 260 -30.74 -4.03 7.21
C GLY A 260 -30.11 -4.75 8.41
N ALA A 261 -30.87 -4.85 9.51
CA ALA A 261 -30.39 -5.41 10.77
C ALA A 261 -30.20 -6.94 10.69
N PHE A 262 -29.18 -7.44 11.37
CA PHE A 262 -28.95 -8.87 11.53
C PHE A 262 -29.90 -9.49 12.57
N THR A 263 -30.34 -10.71 12.32
CA THR A 263 -30.96 -11.55 13.33
C THR A 263 -29.93 -11.99 14.38
N GLU A 264 -30.39 -12.49 15.55
CA GLU A 264 -29.44 -13.00 16.55
C GLU A 264 -28.55 -14.13 16.02
N GLN A 265 -29.09 -14.99 15.15
CA GLN A 265 -28.29 -16.04 14.51
C GLN A 265 -27.25 -15.50 13.56
N GLU A 266 -27.59 -14.49 12.76
CA GLU A 266 -26.64 -13.83 11.84
C GLU A 266 -25.56 -13.06 12.63
N VAL A 267 -25.92 -12.41 13.74
CA VAL A 267 -24.96 -11.79 14.67
C VAL A 267 -23.99 -12.84 15.22
N ALA A 268 -24.49 -14.00 15.64
CA ALA A 268 -23.64 -15.08 16.15
C ALA A 268 -22.67 -15.59 15.07
N ILE A 269 -23.12 -15.70 13.82
CA ILE A 269 -22.27 -16.07 12.67
C ILE A 269 -21.22 -14.97 12.44
N MET A 270 -21.63 -13.69 12.36
CA MET A 270 -20.74 -12.57 12.13
C MET A 270 -19.66 -12.48 13.22
N ARG A 271 -20.00 -12.66 14.50
CA ARG A 271 -19.06 -12.60 15.62
C ARG A 271 -18.01 -13.71 15.66
N ARG A 272 -18.04 -14.64 14.70
CA ARG A 272 -17.00 -15.70 14.58
C ARG A 272 -15.77 -15.23 13.81
N HIS A 273 -15.87 -14.17 12.99
CA HIS A 273 -14.75 -13.79 12.10
C HIS A 273 -13.43 -13.52 12.84
N PRO A 274 -13.38 -12.98 14.09
CA PRO A 274 -12.11 -12.82 14.78
C PRO A 274 -11.40 -14.15 15.05
N VAL A 275 -12.16 -15.14 15.50
CA VAL A 275 -11.63 -16.49 15.76
C VAL A 275 -11.24 -17.19 14.48
N ASP A 276 -12.08 -17.10 13.45
CA ASP A 276 -11.83 -17.72 12.15
C ASP A 276 -10.65 -17.05 11.43
N GLY A 277 -10.50 -15.73 11.56
CA GLY A 277 -9.36 -14.97 11.02
C GLY A 277 -8.04 -15.35 11.66
N ALA A 278 -7.98 -15.34 13.00
CA ALA A 278 -6.79 -15.77 13.72
C ALA A 278 -6.37 -17.20 13.36
N ARG A 279 -7.31 -18.13 13.23
CA ARG A 279 -7.04 -19.51 12.79
C ARG A 279 -6.48 -19.54 11.37
N LEU A 280 -7.08 -18.83 10.42
CA LEU A 280 -6.63 -18.77 9.04
C LEU A 280 -5.19 -18.26 8.93
N ILE A 281 -4.83 -17.27 9.75
CA ILE A 281 -3.47 -16.73 9.79
C ILE A 281 -2.50 -17.75 10.39
N LEU A 282 -2.81 -18.35 11.54
CA LEU A 282 -1.92 -19.27 12.25
C LEU A 282 -1.77 -20.66 11.57
N GLU A 283 -2.80 -21.12 10.84
CA GLU A 283 -2.73 -22.41 10.13
C GLU A 283 -1.68 -22.42 9.03
N ARG A 284 -1.19 -21.28 8.60
CA ARG A 284 -0.54 -21.14 7.31
C ARG A 284 0.91 -20.67 7.36
N GLU A 285 1.32 -19.81 8.29
CA GLU A 285 2.71 -19.34 8.34
C GLU A 285 3.23 -19.02 9.75
N LYS A 286 4.53 -19.25 9.95
CA LYS A 286 5.28 -18.80 11.12
C LYS A 286 5.69 -17.35 10.92
N GLY A 287 5.41 -16.48 11.91
CA GLY A 287 5.88 -15.08 11.90
C GLY A 287 4.79 -14.02 11.82
N LEU A 288 3.51 -14.45 11.80
CA LEU A 288 2.36 -13.54 11.83
C LEU A 288 1.62 -13.55 13.15
N ASP A 289 2.30 -13.88 14.20
CA ASP A 289 1.69 -13.97 15.52
C ASP A 289 0.96 -12.67 15.89
N LEU A 290 1.52 -11.49 15.55
CA LEU A 290 0.91 -10.20 15.80
C LEU A 290 -0.41 -10.03 15.02
N ALA A 291 -0.41 -10.34 13.71
CA ALA A 291 -1.62 -10.23 12.89
C ALA A 291 -2.72 -11.18 13.38
N ALA A 292 -2.36 -12.40 13.80
CA ALA A 292 -3.30 -13.36 14.37
C ALA A 292 -3.89 -12.87 15.71
N VAL A 293 -3.06 -12.28 16.57
CA VAL A 293 -3.50 -11.67 17.83
C VAL A 293 -4.48 -10.53 17.55
N VAL A 294 -4.13 -9.63 16.62
CA VAL A 294 -5.00 -8.51 16.25
C VAL A 294 -6.31 -9.01 15.63
N ALA A 295 -6.26 -9.97 14.71
CA ALA A 295 -7.46 -10.56 14.13
C ALA A 295 -8.40 -11.14 15.19
N TYR A 296 -7.85 -11.74 16.25
CA TYR A 296 -8.63 -12.27 17.35
C TYR A 296 -9.21 -11.20 18.28
N GLU A 297 -8.46 -10.11 18.56
CA GLU A 297 -8.72 -9.15 19.63
C GLU A 297 -9.38 -7.85 19.18
N HIS A 298 -9.38 -7.48 17.88
CA HIS A 298 -9.75 -6.14 17.40
C HIS A 298 -11.18 -5.69 17.75
N HIS A 299 -12.04 -6.57 18.21
CA HIS A 299 -13.38 -6.25 18.74
C HIS A 299 -13.51 -6.36 20.26
N LEU A 300 -12.41 -6.54 20.97
CA LEU A 300 -12.41 -6.49 22.42
C LEU A 300 -12.29 -5.04 22.89
N MET A 301 -13.18 -4.65 23.80
CA MET A 301 -13.20 -3.30 24.38
C MET A 301 -12.34 -3.22 25.64
N LEU A 302 -11.90 -2.04 25.99
CA LEU A 302 -11.05 -1.79 27.16
C LEU A 302 -11.76 -2.21 28.48
N ASN A 303 -13.08 -2.01 28.57
CA ASN A 303 -13.90 -2.40 29.71
C ASN A 303 -14.13 -3.92 29.82
N GLY A 304 -13.65 -4.70 28.86
CA GLY A 304 -13.78 -6.16 28.79
C GLY A 304 -15.07 -6.63 28.12
N GLU A 305 -15.84 -5.73 27.54
CA GLU A 305 -16.96 -6.06 26.63
C GLU A 305 -16.44 -6.38 25.22
N GLY A 306 -17.36 -6.61 24.28
CA GLY A 306 -17.02 -6.96 22.91
C GLY A 306 -17.02 -8.47 22.66
N TYR A 307 -16.29 -8.88 21.62
CA TYR A 307 -16.19 -10.31 21.23
C TYR A 307 -14.86 -10.61 20.53
N PRO A 308 -14.41 -11.88 20.54
CA PRO A 308 -15.01 -13.05 21.23
C PRO A 308 -14.87 -12.94 22.74
N PRO A 309 -15.76 -13.59 23.53
CA PRO A 309 -15.68 -13.54 24.97
C PRO A 309 -14.38 -14.19 25.47
N LEU A 310 -13.62 -13.47 26.26
CA LEU A 310 -12.41 -14.01 26.87
C LEU A 310 -12.74 -14.93 28.05
N ARG A 311 -12.09 -16.08 28.07
CA ARG A 311 -12.26 -17.06 29.17
C ARG A 311 -11.68 -16.57 30.50
N TYR A 312 -10.62 -15.75 30.40
CA TYR A 312 -9.93 -15.10 31.51
C TYR A 312 -9.71 -13.64 31.17
N LYS A 313 -9.88 -12.77 32.15
CA LYS A 313 -9.62 -11.34 31.99
C LYS A 313 -8.13 -11.14 31.73
N ARG A 314 -7.78 -10.56 30.61
CA ARG A 314 -6.41 -10.18 30.24
C ARG A 314 -6.44 -8.85 29.49
N GLU A 315 -5.35 -8.16 29.48
CA GLU A 315 -5.20 -6.99 28.63
C GLU A 315 -5.02 -7.41 27.17
N CYS A 316 -5.63 -6.63 26.26
CA CYS A 316 -5.42 -6.77 24.84
C CYS A 316 -4.02 -6.26 24.46
N HIS A 317 -3.47 -6.82 23.39
CA HIS A 317 -2.23 -6.34 22.86
C HIS A 317 -2.35 -4.88 22.37
N ASN A 318 -1.29 -4.07 22.53
CA ASN A 318 -1.33 -2.66 22.12
C ASN A 318 -1.65 -2.47 20.63
N ALA A 319 -1.17 -3.37 19.76
CA ALA A 319 -1.53 -3.36 18.34
C ALA A 319 -3.03 -3.58 18.12
N SER A 320 -3.67 -4.46 18.89
CA SER A 320 -5.11 -4.71 18.82
C SER A 320 -5.91 -3.48 19.22
N LYS A 321 -5.47 -2.79 20.28
CA LYS A 321 -6.09 -1.53 20.74
C LYS A 321 -5.93 -0.42 19.68
N LEU A 322 -4.77 -0.32 19.04
CA LEU A 322 -4.50 0.66 17.99
C LEU A 322 -5.35 0.38 16.74
N VAL A 323 -5.36 -0.87 16.26
CA VAL A 323 -6.15 -1.26 15.09
C VAL A 323 -7.64 -1.06 15.36
N HIS A 324 -8.13 -1.33 16.59
CA HIS A 324 -9.53 -1.10 16.96
C HIS A 324 -9.95 0.38 16.80
N VAL A 325 -9.12 1.34 17.20
CA VAL A 325 -9.39 2.77 16.98
C VAL A 325 -9.49 3.08 15.49
N CYS A 326 -8.56 2.57 14.67
CA CYS A 326 -8.52 2.79 13.23
C CYS A 326 -9.72 2.14 12.51
N ASP A 327 -10.06 0.89 12.88
CA ASP A 327 -11.19 0.13 12.36
C ASP A 327 -12.51 0.86 12.60
N VAL A 328 -12.77 1.27 13.85
CA VAL A 328 -14.02 1.97 14.18
C VAL A 328 -14.11 3.33 13.47
N TYR A 329 -13.01 4.07 13.40
CA TYR A 329 -12.99 5.34 12.66
C TYR A 329 -13.35 5.15 11.18
N ASP A 330 -12.64 4.26 10.46
CA ASP A 330 -12.92 4.02 9.05
C ASP A 330 -14.33 3.47 8.85
N ALA A 331 -14.76 2.55 9.72
CA ALA A 331 -16.13 2.02 9.70
C ALA A 331 -17.19 3.12 9.88
N LEU A 332 -16.96 4.15 10.69
CA LEU A 332 -17.87 5.28 10.85
C LEU A 332 -17.86 6.20 9.63
N CYS A 333 -16.72 6.46 9.05
CA CYS A 333 -16.52 7.37 7.91
C CYS A 333 -16.83 6.74 6.56
N THR A 334 -17.24 5.46 6.51
CA THR A 334 -17.54 4.74 5.28
C THR A 334 -19.06 4.50 5.13
N ASN A 335 -19.58 4.70 3.89
CA ASN A 335 -20.98 4.39 3.56
C ASN A 335 -21.25 2.89 3.69
N ARG A 336 -22.32 2.52 4.37
CA ARG A 336 -22.81 1.14 4.47
C ARG A 336 -24.23 1.04 3.89
N PRO A 337 -24.71 -0.15 3.47
CA PRO A 337 -26.03 -0.30 2.87
C PRO A 337 -27.20 0.21 3.70
N TYR A 338 -26.99 0.32 5.00
CA TYR A 338 -27.97 0.70 6.00
C TYR A 338 -27.62 2.00 6.77
N ARG A 339 -26.53 2.67 6.40
CA ARG A 339 -26.07 3.89 7.09
C ARG A 339 -25.15 4.71 6.22
N ASP A 340 -25.41 6.01 6.12
CA ASP A 340 -24.51 6.98 5.52
C ASP A 340 -23.21 7.15 6.32
N ALA A 341 -22.13 7.54 5.65
CA ALA A 341 -20.87 7.89 6.29
C ALA A 341 -21.03 9.08 7.23
N TRP A 342 -20.38 9.00 8.36
CA TRP A 342 -20.28 10.15 9.26
C TRP A 342 -19.24 11.15 8.74
N MET A 343 -19.44 12.41 9.09
CA MET A 343 -18.39 13.41 8.93
C MET A 343 -17.21 13.07 9.85
N ALA A 344 -15.99 13.33 9.38
CA ALA A 344 -14.76 13.00 10.10
C ALA A 344 -14.77 13.51 11.56
N GLU A 345 -15.16 14.77 11.78
CA GLU A 345 -15.23 15.35 13.12
C GLU A 345 -16.24 14.66 14.04
N ALA A 346 -17.36 14.18 13.49
CA ALA A 346 -18.34 13.41 14.27
C ALA A 346 -17.78 12.04 14.68
N ALA A 347 -17.01 11.40 13.79
CA ALA A 347 -16.34 10.14 14.09
C ALA A 347 -15.23 10.34 15.15
N LEU A 348 -14.44 11.42 15.05
CA LEU A 348 -13.44 11.76 16.05
C LEU A 348 -14.08 12.05 17.43
N ALA A 349 -15.16 12.81 17.46
CA ALA A 349 -15.91 13.07 18.71
C ALA A 349 -16.44 11.79 19.36
N TYR A 350 -16.90 10.81 18.55
CA TYR A 350 -17.33 9.49 19.05
C TYR A 350 -16.17 8.75 19.73
N LEU A 351 -14.97 8.76 19.13
CA LEU A 351 -13.80 8.13 19.74
C LEU A 351 -13.43 8.79 21.06
N GLU A 352 -13.45 10.14 21.10
CA GLU A 352 -13.17 10.91 22.33
C GLU A 352 -14.19 10.59 23.45
N GLU A 353 -15.49 10.50 23.13
CA GLU A 353 -16.55 10.18 24.11
C GLU A 353 -16.38 8.77 24.70
N ARG A 354 -15.87 7.82 23.92
CA ARG A 354 -15.72 6.40 24.31
C ARG A 354 -14.33 6.08 24.87
N ALA A 355 -13.42 7.05 24.94
CA ALA A 355 -12.09 6.86 25.52
C ALA A 355 -12.19 6.45 27.00
N GLY A 356 -11.43 5.43 27.38
CA GLY A 356 -11.48 4.84 28.72
C GLY A 356 -12.58 3.79 28.95
N LEU A 357 -13.53 3.65 28.02
CA LEU A 357 -14.56 2.60 28.04
C LEU A 357 -14.30 1.55 26.96
N GLU A 358 -14.26 1.99 25.72
CA GLU A 358 -14.07 1.15 24.55
C GLU A 358 -12.61 1.23 24.07
N PHE A 359 -12.05 2.42 24.01
CA PHE A 359 -10.74 2.71 23.46
C PHE A 359 -9.72 3.12 24.52
N GLU A 360 -8.44 2.82 24.25
CA GLU A 360 -7.33 3.29 25.07
C GLU A 360 -7.20 4.82 24.93
N PRO A 361 -7.28 5.60 26.03
CA PRO A 361 -7.33 7.06 25.97
C PRO A 361 -6.13 7.70 25.26
N GLU A 362 -4.92 7.20 25.51
CA GLU A 362 -3.70 7.73 24.90
C GLU A 362 -3.67 7.52 23.38
N LEU A 363 -4.19 6.39 22.90
CA LEU A 363 -4.31 6.11 21.47
C LEU A 363 -5.36 7.00 20.80
N VAL A 364 -6.49 7.27 21.48
CA VAL A 364 -7.51 8.19 20.96
C VAL A 364 -6.95 9.61 20.85
N ILE A 365 -6.27 10.11 21.88
CA ILE A 365 -5.64 11.45 21.86
C ILE A 365 -4.66 11.54 20.70
N SER A 366 -3.79 10.54 20.53
CA SER A 366 -2.81 10.51 19.45
C SER A 366 -3.48 10.45 18.08
N PHE A 367 -4.50 9.61 17.91
CA PHE A 367 -5.24 9.47 16.65
C PHE A 367 -5.96 10.77 16.26
N VAL A 368 -6.66 11.38 17.20
CA VAL A 368 -7.39 12.65 16.97
C VAL A 368 -6.41 13.77 16.61
N SER A 369 -5.26 13.88 17.32
CA SER A 369 -4.21 14.84 17.00
C SER A 369 -3.69 14.62 15.58
N MET A 370 -3.29 13.38 15.24
CA MET A 370 -2.82 13.02 13.92
C MET A 370 -3.82 13.41 12.81
N MET A 371 -5.09 13.08 12.99
CA MET A 371 -6.13 13.35 11.99
C MET A 371 -6.41 14.86 11.83
N ARG A 372 -6.38 15.62 12.92
CA ARG A 372 -6.56 17.08 12.88
C ARG A 372 -5.36 17.77 12.24
N ASP A 373 -4.14 17.36 12.55
CA ASP A 373 -2.92 17.89 11.94
C ASP A 373 -2.94 17.63 10.42
N TRP A 374 -3.31 16.41 10.01
CA TRP A 374 -3.45 16.05 8.61
C TRP A 374 -4.54 16.86 7.89
N SER A 375 -5.70 17.08 8.52
CA SER A 375 -6.78 17.88 7.94
C SER A 375 -6.39 19.34 7.75
N GLN A 376 -5.61 19.92 8.67
CA GLN A 376 -5.08 21.29 8.56
C GLN A 376 -4.08 21.41 7.42
N GLN A 377 -3.19 20.44 7.24
CA GLN A 377 -2.25 20.41 6.11
C GLN A 377 -3.00 20.34 4.76
N ARG A 378 -4.08 19.59 4.69
CA ARG A 378 -4.93 19.48 3.51
C ARG A 378 -5.65 20.79 3.15
N VAL A 379 -5.98 21.62 4.13
CA VAL A 379 -6.55 22.96 3.91
C VAL A 379 -5.51 23.92 3.32
N LEU A 380 -4.24 23.77 3.69
CA LEU A 380 -3.14 24.57 3.12
C LEU A 380 -2.79 24.17 1.68
N PHE A 381 -3.09 22.93 1.30
CA PHE A 381 -2.90 22.38 -0.05
C PHE A 381 -4.19 21.69 -0.52
N PRO A 382 -5.26 22.45 -0.88
CA PRO A 382 -6.52 21.86 -1.30
C PRO A 382 -6.30 21.04 -2.58
N PRO A 383 -6.95 19.87 -2.70
CA PRO A 383 -7.00 19.16 -3.97
C PRO A 383 -7.64 20.08 -5.00
N LEU A 384 -7.09 20.09 -6.22
CA LEU A 384 -7.67 20.83 -7.34
C LEU A 384 -9.13 20.38 -7.52
N GLU A 385 -10.06 21.36 -7.52
CA GLU A 385 -11.51 21.09 -7.65
C GLU A 385 -11.78 20.32 -8.95
N GLU A 386 -12.53 19.25 -8.84
CA GLU A 386 -13.12 18.59 -10.02
C GLU A 386 -14.05 19.59 -10.70
N GLU A 387 -13.73 20.11 -11.87
CA GLU A 387 -14.68 20.82 -12.70
C GLU A 387 -15.84 19.85 -13.03
N LYS A 388 -17.01 20.18 -12.49
CA LYS A 388 -18.26 19.54 -12.86
C LYS A 388 -18.49 19.83 -14.34
N THR A 389 -18.17 18.87 -15.20
CA THR A 389 -18.67 18.86 -16.58
C THR A 389 -20.19 18.69 -16.52
N ASN A 390 -20.87 19.78 -16.92
CA ASN A 390 -22.30 19.79 -17.22
C ASN A 390 -22.64 18.89 -18.42
#